data_daacf42531c6e134cacd9f4c5003496f
#
_entry.id   daacf42531c6e134cacd9f4c5003496f
#
_cell.length_a   1.000
_cell.length_b   1.000
_cell.length_c   1.000
_cell.angle_alpha   90.00
_cell.angle_beta   90.00
_cell.angle_gamma   90.00
#
_symmetry.space_group_name_H-M   'P 1'
#
loop_
_entity.id
_entity.type
_entity.pdbx_description
1 polymer ?
#
loop_
_entity_poly.entity_id
_entity_poly.type
_entity_poly.pdbx_seq_one_letter_code
_entity_poly.pdbx_strand_id
1 'polypeptide(L)'
;VLLRECGYPPKSVARNGSFITYFKQSDQIEDFLTLIGAPVAAMSVMSAKLEKDLRNSVNRRLNCDSANLDKAVEAAQEQLESIRKLQRAGLLDQLPDKLQLTAARRLENPELTLSELAEEFDPPVTKSCLNHRLRKITQLAKGL
;
A
#
# COMPACT_ATOMS: atom_id res chain seq x y z
N VAL A 1 10.12 -40.88 -14.28
CA VAL A 1 11.27 -40.93 -15.19
C VAL A 1 10.90 -40.22 -16.50
N LEU A 2 9.87 -40.69 -17.22
CA LEU A 2 9.48 -40.17 -18.55
C LEU A 2 9.23 -38.63 -18.57
N LEU A 3 8.53 -38.10 -17.58
CA LEU A 3 8.26 -36.66 -17.50
C LEU A 3 9.53 -35.82 -17.33
N ARG A 4 10.53 -36.33 -16.61
CA ARG A 4 11.83 -35.67 -16.46
C ARG A 4 12.63 -35.67 -17.75
N GLU A 5 12.55 -36.74 -18.49
CA GLU A 5 13.23 -36.89 -19.80
C GLU A 5 12.62 -35.93 -20.84
N CYS A 6 11.31 -35.66 -20.72
CA CYS A 6 10.63 -34.64 -21.54
C CYS A 6 10.83 -33.19 -21.07
N GLY A 7 11.64 -32.94 -20.02
CA GLY A 7 11.90 -31.62 -19.52
C GLY A 7 10.88 -31.09 -18.49
N TYR A 8 9.98 -31.96 -18.01
CA TYR A 8 8.93 -31.61 -17.04
C TYR A 8 9.16 -32.34 -15.70
N PRO A 9 10.02 -31.84 -14.80
CA PRO A 9 10.33 -32.48 -13.54
C PRO A 9 9.17 -32.36 -12.54
N PRO A 10 8.32 -33.38 -12.36
CA PRO A 10 7.23 -33.35 -11.40
C PRO A 10 7.75 -33.61 -10.00
N LYS A 11 6.97 -33.15 -9.02
CA LYS A 11 7.11 -33.56 -7.63
C LYS A 11 6.11 -34.65 -7.30
N SER A 12 6.52 -35.59 -6.47
CA SER A 12 5.66 -36.69 -6.01
C SER A 12 5.56 -36.68 -4.49
N VAL A 13 4.38 -36.89 -3.98
CA VAL A 13 4.09 -37.02 -2.55
C VAL A 13 3.24 -38.27 -2.33
N ALA A 14 3.60 -39.08 -1.34
CA ALA A 14 2.76 -40.19 -0.88
C ALA A 14 1.67 -39.65 0.07
N ARG A 15 0.42 -39.92 -0.24
CA ARG A 15 -0.73 -39.50 0.61
C ARG A 15 -1.79 -40.59 0.62
N ASN A 16 -2.17 -41.05 1.81
CA ASN A 16 -3.20 -42.05 2.02
C ASN A 16 -2.98 -43.36 1.17
N GLY A 17 -1.75 -43.84 1.09
CA GLY A 17 -1.43 -45.04 0.32
C GLY A 17 -1.33 -44.87 -1.19
N SER A 18 -1.50 -43.65 -1.70
CA SER A 18 -1.37 -43.31 -3.12
C SER A 18 -0.24 -42.31 -3.35
N PHE A 19 0.39 -42.40 -4.55
CA PHE A 19 1.37 -41.39 -4.97
C PHE A 19 0.69 -40.33 -5.81
N ILE A 20 0.82 -39.05 -5.38
CA ILE A 20 0.34 -37.92 -6.12
C ILE A 20 1.50 -37.24 -6.80
N THR A 21 1.45 -37.12 -8.12
CA THR A 21 2.42 -36.41 -8.93
C THR A 21 1.86 -35.06 -9.31
N TYR A 22 2.61 -33.97 -9.06
CA TYR A 22 2.13 -32.61 -9.31
C TYR A 22 3.26 -31.72 -9.85
N PHE A 23 2.85 -30.65 -10.55
CA PHE A 23 3.73 -29.56 -10.97
C PHE A 23 3.56 -28.37 -10.04
N LYS A 24 4.67 -27.72 -9.69
CA LYS A 24 4.66 -26.56 -8.81
C LYS A 24 4.43 -25.24 -9.56
N GLN A 25 4.81 -25.21 -10.82
CA GLN A 25 4.70 -24.03 -11.68
C GLN A 25 3.59 -24.23 -12.72
N SER A 26 2.71 -23.23 -12.84
CA SER A 26 1.60 -23.28 -13.80
C SER A 26 2.06 -23.34 -15.26
N ASP A 27 3.16 -22.68 -15.59
CA ASP A 27 3.73 -22.70 -16.95
C ASP A 27 4.08 -24.12 -17.39
N GLN A 28 4.60 -24.94 -16.48
CA GLN A 28 4.89 -26.35 -16.75
C GLN A 28 3.62 -27.18 -16.97
N ILE A 29 2.51 -26.82 -16.32
CA ILE A 29 1.22 -27.48 -16.52
C ILE A 29 0.69 -27.17 -17.91
N GLU A 30 0.75 -25.91 -18.34
CA GLU A 30 0.30 -25.45 -19.65
C GLU A 30 1.08 -26.15 -20.78
N ASP A 31 2.39 -26.16 -20.68
CA ASP A 31 3.28 -26.83 -21.64
C ASP A 31 3.04 -28.32 -21.68
N PHE A 32 2.91 -28.97 -20.52
CA PHE A 32 2.64 -30.41 -20.42
C PHE A 32 1.29 -30.77 -21.04
N LEU A 33 0.23 -30.03 -20.75
CA LEU A 33 -1.10 -30.26 -21.34
C LEU A 33 -1.07 -30.12 -22.87
N THR A 34 -0.32 -29.16 -23.38
CA THR A 34 -0.11 -29.00 -24.82
C THR A 34 0.63 -30.16 -25.42
N LEU A 35 1.68 -30.64 -24.76
CA LEU A 35 2.49 -31.77 -25.20
C LEU A 35 1.69 -33.08 -25.32
N ILE A 36 0.79 -33.33 -24.36
CA ILE A 36 -0.06 -34.54 -24.35
C ILE A 36 -1.29 -34.46 -25.28
N GLY A 37 -1.44 -33.34 -26.02
CA GLY A 37 -2.54 -33.16 -26.94
C GLY A 37 -3.83 -32.67 -26.31
N ALA A 38 -3.75 -31.93 -25.20
CA ALA A 38 -4.88 -31.28 -24.51
C ALA A 38 -4.80 -29.74 -24.55
N PRO A 39 -4.77 -29.10 -25.74
CA PRO A 39 -4.56 -27.66 -25.85
C PRO A 39 -5.72 -26.85 -25.26
N VAL A 40 -6.94 -27.35 -25.29
CA VAL A 40 -8.12 -26.68 -24.70
C VAL A 40 -7.98 -26.62 -23.18
N ALA A 41 -7.52 -27.68 -22.54
CA ALA A 41 -7.22 -27.69 -21.10
C ALA A 41 -6.07 -26.74 -20.74
N ALA A 42 -5.04 -26.66 -21.58
CA ALA A 42 -3.93 -25.70 -21.42
C ALA A 42 -4.47 -24.24 -21.44
N MET A 43 -5.35 -23.91 -22.40
CA MET A 43 -5.99 -22.58 -22.48
C MET A 43 -6.84 -22.28 -21.25
N SER A 44 -7.55 -23.26 -20.69
CA SER A 44 -8.33 -23.10 -19.47
C SER A 44 -7.44 -22.78 -18.26
N VAL A 45 -6.28 -23.41 -18.14
CA VAL A 45 -5.28 -23.12 -17.10
C VAL A 45 -4.72 -21.71 -17.26
N MET A 46 -4.40 -21.28 -18.49
CA MET A 46 -3.97 -19.90 -18.78
C MET A 46 -5.00 -18.87 -18.37
N SER A 47 -6.27 -19.07 -18.69
CA SER A 47 -7.39 -18.17 -18.33
C SER A 47 -7.52 -18.08 -16.80
N ALA A 48 -7.50 -19.19 -16.08
CA ALA A 48 -7.58 -19.23 -14.62
C ALA A 48 -6.40 -18.49 -13.96
N LYS A 49 -5.21 -18.59 -14.55
CA LYS A 49 -4.00 -17.88 -14.09
C LYS A 49 -4.16 -16.38 -14.27
N LEU A 50 -4.62 -15.91 -15.44
CA LEU A 50 -4.87 -14.49 -15.72
C LEU A 50 -5.91 -13.89 -14.77
N GLU A 51 -7.01 -14.58 -14.52
CA GLU A 51 -8.02 -14.15 -13.57
C GLU A 51 -7.47 -14.03 -12.14
N LYS A 52 -6.67 -15.00 -11.72
CA LYS A 52 -6.03 -15.01 -10.40
C LYS A 52 -5.04 -13.83 -10.26
N ASP A 53 -4.22 -13.59 -11.28
CA ASP A 53 -3.23 -12.52 -11.26
C ASP A 53 -3.91 -11.15 -11.28
N LEU A 54 -4.97 -10.98 -12.06
CA LEU A 54 -5.78 -9.76 -12.07
C LEU A 54 -6.41 -9.51 -10.71
N ARG A 55 -7.05 -10.52 -10.11
CA ARG A 55 -7.65 -10.43 -8.77
C ARG A 55 -6.62 -10.07 -7.71
N ASN A 56 -5.46 -10.73 -7.73
CA ASN A 56 -4.37 -10.44 -6.79
C ASN A 56 -3.82 -9.03 -6.96
N SER A 57 -3.71 -8.54 -8.20
CA SER A 57 -3.27 -7.17 -8.51
C SER A 57 -4.26 -6.14 -7.95
N VAL A 58 -5.56 -6.34 -8.17
CA VAL A 58 -6.62 -5.47 -7.65
C VAL A 58 -6.62 -5.47 -6.12
N ASN A 59 -6.57 -6.65 -5.49
CA ASN A 59 -6.55 -6.76 -4.03
C ASN A 59 -5.32 -6.08 -3.40
N ARG A 60 -4.13 -6.24 -4.01
CA ARG A 60 -2.92 -5.55 -3.53
C ARG A 60 -3.06 -4.03 -3.63
N ARG A 61 -3.65 -3.54 -4.72
CA ARG A 61 -3.89 -2.10 -4.90
C ARG A 61 -4.85 -1.57 -3.84
N LEU A 62 -6.00 -2.22 -3.64
CA LEU A 62 -6.98 -1.83 -2.63
C LEU A 62 -6.39 -1.85 -1.21
N ASN A 63 -5.63 -2.88 -0.87
CA ASN A 63 -4.99 -2.97 0.44
C ASN A 63 -3.93 -1.87 0.64
N CYS A 64 -3.19 -1.53 -0.41
CA CYS A 64 -2.22 -0.43 -0.36
C CYS A 64 -2.91 0.92 -0.19
N ASP A 65 -3.97 1.18 -0.94
CA ASP A 65 -4.73 2.43 -0.89
C ASP A 65 -5.40 2.61 0.48
N SER A 66 -5.99 1.55 1.04
CA SER A 66 -6.57 1.56 2.39
C SER A 66 -5.53 1.84 3.46
N ALA A 67 -4.39 1.14 3.44
CA ALA A 67 -3.32 1.35 4.41
C ALA A 67 -2.70 2.76 4.32
N ASN A 68 -2.64 3.35 3.12
CA ASN A 68 -2.17 4.71 2.93
C ASN A 68 -3.17 5.72 3.48
N LEU A 69 -4.47 5.49 3.28
CA LEU A 69 -5.53 6.34 3.82
C LEU A 69 -5.52 6.33 5.36
N ASP A 70 -5.45 5.14 5.97
CA ASP A 70 -5.39 4.99 7.43
C ASP A 70 -4.21 5.76 8.03
N LYS A 71 -3.01 5.61 7.45
CA LYS A 71 -1.82 6.37 7.86
C LYS A 71 -1.97 7.88 7.70
N ALA A 72 -2.67 8.33 6.65
CA ALA A 72 -2.92 9.75 6.44
C ALA A 72 -3.87 10.32 7.51
N VAL A 73 -4.91 9.57 7.87
CA VAL A 73 -5.87 9.94 8.93
C VAL A 73 -5.18 9.99 10.29
N GLU A 74 -4.40 8.95 10.65
CA GLU A 74 -3.64 8.92 11.91
C GLU A 74 -2.67 10.11 12.01
N ALA A 75 -1.92 10.40 10.94
CA ALA A 75 -1.01 11.53 10.89
C ALA A 75 -1.74 12.87 11.05
N ALA A 76 -2.91 13.03 10.44
CA ALA A 76 -3.73 14.23 10.58
C ALA A 76 -4.19 14.43 12.03
N GLN A 77 -4.63 13.36 12.70
CA GLN A 77 -5.04 13.39 14.10
C GLN A 77 -3.87 13.75 15.02
N GLU A 78 -2.69 13.12 14.85
CA GLU A 78 -1.48 13.46 15.61
C GLU A 78 -1.10 14.94 15.45
N GLN A 79 -1.21 15.47 14.24
CA GLN A 79 -0.95 16.88 13.96
C GLN A 79 -1.92 17.80 14.69
N LEU A 80 -3.21 17.52 14.64
CA LEU A 80 -4.25 18.31 15.31
C LEU A 80 -4.08 18.29 16.82
N GLU A 81 -3.82 17.13 17.42
CA GLU A 81 -3.57 17.01 18.85
C GLU A 81 -2.31 17.80 19.28
N SER A 82 -1.25 17.72 18.48
CA SER A 82 -0.02 18.45 18.71
C SER A 82 -0.23 19.97 18.69
N ILE A 83 -0.99 20.48 17.72
CA ILE A 83 -1.33 21.90 17.62
C ILE A 83 -2.16 22.34 18.82
N ARG A 84 -3.18 21.57 19.21
CA ARG A 84 -4.01 21.87 20.39
C ARG A 84 -3.22 21.85 21.68
N LYS A 85 -2.24 20.96 21.80
CA LYS A 85 -1.34 20.90 22.95
C LYS A 85 -0.49 22.16 23.06
N LEU A 86 0.11 22.61 21.96
CA LEU A 86 0.85 23.87 21.89
C LEU A 86 -0.03 25.09 22.20
N GLN A 87 -1.25 25.10 21.71
CA GLN A 87 -2.22 26.16 21.96
C GLN A 87 -2.58 26.26 23.45
N ARG A 88 -2.85 25.13 24.10
CA ARG A 88 -3.13 25.07 25.55
C ARG A 88 -1.95 25.51 26.40
N ALA A 89 -0.74 25.23 25.94
CA ALA A 89 0.49 25.64 26.60
C ALA A 89 0.86 27.14 26.37
N GLY A 90 0.11 27.86 25.51
CA GLY A 90 0.38 29.26 25.15
C GLY A 90 1.66 29.42 24.32
N LEU A 91 2.15 28.36 23.71
CA LEU A 91 3.39 28.35 22.93
C LEU A 91 3.16 28.52 21.42
N LEU A 92 1.91 28.43 20.98
CA LEU A 92 1.59 28.52 19.55
C LEU A 92 1.96 29.91 18.99
N ASP A 93 1.69 30.99 19.77
CA ASP A 93 1.96 32.35 19.37
C ASP A 93 3.45 32.73 19.40
N GLN A 94 4.27 31.88 20.04
CA GLN A 94 5.74 32.04 20.08
C GLN A 94 6.44 31.37 18.90
N LEU A 95 5.71 30.60 18.09
CA LEU A 95 6.27 29.97 16.92
C LEU A 95 6.50 30.99 15.79
N PRO A 96 7.42 30.69 14.86
CA PRO A 96 7.56 31.50 13.65
C PRO A 96 6.26 31.59 12.86
N ASP A 97 5.96 32.73 12.26
CA ASP A 97 4.73 33.03 11.52
C ASP A 97 4.32 31.94 10.54
N LYS A 98 5.29 31.35 9.85
CA LYS A 98 5.06 30.25 8.91
C LYS A 98 4.50 28.98 9.58
N LEU A 99 4.88 28.72 10.83
CA LEU A 99 4.39 27.58 11.60
C LEU A 99 3.02 27.89 12.21
N GLN A 100 2.82 29.12 12.68
CA GLN A 100 1.51 29.57 13.17
C GLN A 100 0.45 29.50 12.08
N LEU A 101 0.76 30.01 10.88
CA LEU A 101 -0.14 29.94 9.72
C LEU A 101 -0.42 28.48 9.33
N THR A 102 0.61 27.62 9.38
CA THR A 102 0.43 26.18 9.07
C THR A 102 -0.50 25.51 10.09
N ALA A 103 -0.34 25.82 11.37
CA ALA A 103 -1.20 25.31 12.43
C ALA A 103 -2.65 25.79 12.27
N ALA A 104 -2.86 27.08 11.99
CA ALA A 104 -4.18 27.65 11.76
C ALA A 104 -4.89 26.97 10.59
N ARG A 105 -4.24 26.86 9.43
CA ARG A 105 -4.80 26.20 8.24
C ARG A 105 -5.14 24.74 8.49
N ARG A 106 -4.32 24.03 9.29
CA ARG A 106 -4.62 22.63 9.64
C ARG A 106 -5.81 22.48 10.57
N LEU A 107 -6.00 23.42 11.51
CA LEU A 107 -7.18 23.45 12.39
C LEU A 107 -8.46 23.80 11.64
N GLU A 108 -8.40 24.72 10.68
CA GLU A 108 -9.52 25.09 9.83
C GLU A 108 -9.96 23.95 8.90
N ASN A 109 -9.00 23.15 8.42
CA ASN A 109 -9.21 22.10 7.43
C ASN A 109 -8.66 20.75 7.92
N PRO A 110 -9.28 20.12 8.93
CA PRO A 110 -8.75 18.91 9.56
C PRO A 110 -8.78 17.69 8.64
N GLU A 111 -9.67 17.65 7.65
CA GLU A 111 -9.91 16.50 6.78
C GLU A 111 -9.11 16.54 5.48
N LEU A 112 -8.54 17.69 5.10
CA LEU A 112 -7.79 17.81 3.87
C LEU A 112 -6.51 16.99 3.91
N THR A 113 -6.19 16.37 2.79
CA THR A 113 -4.89 15.75 2.57
C THR A 113 -3.77 16.79 2.58
N LEU A 114 -2.52 16.37 2.76
CA LEU A 114 -1.39 17.31 2.72
C LEU A 114 -1.25 18.02 1.37
N SER A 115 -1.67 17.39 0.28
CA SER A 115 -1.63 17.99 -1.05
C SER A 115 -2.67 19.09 -1.20
N GLU A 116 -3.91 18.82 -0.82
CA GLU A 116 -5.01 19.79 -0.83
C GLU A 116 -4.72 20.95 0.12
N LEU A 117 -4.27 20.62 1.35
CA LEU A 117 -3.93 21.65 2.32
C LEU A 117 -2.79 22.58 1.85
N ALA A 118 -1.85 22.04 1.08
CA ALA A 118 -0.74 22.83 0.53
C ALA A 118 -1.23 23.88 -0.50
N GLU A 119 -2.32 23.59 -1.20
CA GLU A 119 -2.94 24.50 -2.17
C GLU A 119 -3.73 25.64 -1.49
N GLU A 120 -4.15 25.45 -0.24
CA GLU A 120 -4.86 26.48 0.56
C GLU A 120 -3.96 27.65 1.01
N PHE A 121 -2.66 27.59 0.76
CA PHE A 121 -1.74 28.67 1.07
C PHE A 121 -1.63 29.67 -0.10
N ASP A 122 -1.43 30.94 0.23
CA ASP A 122 -1.19 32.00 -0.74
C ASP A 122 0.18 32.67 -0.47
N PRO A 123 1.20 32.44 -1.32
CA PRO A 123 1.23 31.53 -2.46
C PRO A 123 1.21 30.04 -2.03
N PRO A 124 0.71 29.11 -2.88
CA PRO A 124 0.70 27.68 -2.58
C PRO A 124 2.08 27.15 -2.22
N VAL A 125 2.13 26.21 -1.27
CA VAL A 125 3.36 25.59 -0.83
C VAL A 125 3.46 24.16 -1.36
N THR A 126 4.67 23.58 -1.40
CA THR A 126 4.82 22.18 -1.76
C THR A 126 4.39 21.27 -0.62
N LYS A 127 3.86 20.09 -0.95
CA LYS A 127 3.53 19.03 0.03
C LYS A 127 4.71 18.72 0.96
N SER A 128 5.93 18.69 0.44
CA SER A 128 7.15 18.43 1.22
C SER A 128 7.43 19.54 2.23
N CYS A 129 7.26 20.80 1.83
CA CYS A 129 7.42 21.95 2.71
C CYS A 129 6.39 21.93 3.84
N LEU A 130 5.11 21.66 3.51
CA LEU A 130 4.03 21.56 4.47
C LEU A 130 4.27 20.42 5.47
N ASN A 131 4.67 19.24 4.98
CA ASN A 131 5.00 18.10 5.82
C ASN A 131 6.14 18.42 6.80
N HIS A 132 7.19 19.09 6.33
CA HIS A 132 8.29 19.52 7.18
C HIS A 132 7.83 20.48 8.30
N ARG A 133 6.98 21.44 7.98
CA ARG A 133 6.41 22.39 8.96
C ARG A 133 5.56 21.66 10.01
N LEU A 134 4.66 20.77 9.60
CA LEU A 134 3.82 19.99 10.51
C LEU A 134 4.64 19.04 11.39
N ARG A 135 5.67 18.39 10.84
CA ARG A 135 6.60 17.57 11.64
C ARG A 135 7.31 18.39 12.70
N LYS A 136 7.72 19.62 12.40
CA LYS A 136 8.35 20.51 13.36
C LYS A 136 7.40 20.90 14.48
N ILE A 137 6.14 21.18 14.15
CA ILE A 137 5.09 21.46 15.15
C ILE A 137 4.88 20.25 16.06
N THR A 138 4.76 19.05 15.48
CA THR A 138 4.60 17.80 16.24
C THR A 138 5.80 17.52 17.16
N GLN A 139 7.03 17.76 16.69
CA GLN A 139 8.22 17.63 17.52
C GLN A 139 8.23 18.58 18.70
N LEU A 140 7.87 19.84 18.51
CA LEU A 140 7.80 20.82 19.57
C LEU A 140 6.74 20.45 20.62
N ALA A 141 5.62 19.91 20.19
CA ALA A 141 4.58 19.42 21.09
C ALA A 141 4.98 18.17 21.89
N LYS A 142 5.87 17.33 21.35
CA LYS A 142 6.41 16.15 22.08
C LYS A 142 7.38 16.53 23.17
N GLY A 143 7.99 17.71 23.09
CA GLY A 143 8.89 18.24 24.12
C GLY A 143 8.18 18.85 25.35
N LEU A 144 6.87 18.92 25.29
CA LEU A 144 5.99 19.38 26.36
C LEU A 144 5.40 18.20 27.12
#